data_698a1b4420ed03233d61f740d0fbcd69
#
_entry.id   698a1b4420ed03233d61f740d0fbcd69
#
_cell.length_a   1.000
_cell.length_b   1.000
_cell.length_c   1.000
_cell.angle_alpha   90.00
_cell.angle_beta   90.00
_cell.angle_gamma   90.00
#
_symmetry.space_group_name_H-M   'P 1'
#
loop_
_entity.id
_entity.type
_entity.pdbx_description
1 polymer ?
#
loop_
_entity_poly.entity_id
_entity_poly.type
_entity_poly.pdbx_seq_one_letter_code
_entity_poly.pdbx_strand_id
1 'polypeptide(L)'
;MIQPVRIYCGASNPTDRDHVPPLCLFPTRPKDAITVPSCRTCNESHGRDDERVRNLLTSLASTASHPAIQGELSGKRDRGLNRDLTKCELLLDSIVPVEVRTAAGLYLGRRPALDLDQPELDRFFSRLTRGLLWHEIKV
;
A
#
# COMPACT_ATOMS: atom_id res chain seq x y z
N MET A 1 19.98 28.85 5.38
CA MET A 1 18.95 27.87 5.83
C MET A 1 18.36 27.23 4.59
N ILE A 2 18.51 25.90 4.44
CA ILE A 2 17.90 25.17 3.32
C ILE A 2 16.40 25.15 3.58
N GLN A 3 15.61 25.73 2.67
CA GLN A 3 14.15 25.68 2.80
C GLN A 3 13.67 24.24 2.63
N PRO A 4 12.73 23.76 3.47
CA PRO A 4 12.21 22.42 3.32
C PRO A 4 11.50 22.27 1.98
N VAL A 5 11.91 21.28 1.20
CA VAL A 5 11.33 20.93 -0.09
C VAL A 5 10.35 19.78 0.10
N ARG A 6 9.24 19.79 -0.65
CA ARG A 6 8.29 18.67 -0.72
C ARG A 6 8.98 17.50 -1.41
N ILE A 7 9.10 16.37 -0.71
CA ILE A 7 9.94 15.27 -1.19
C ILE A 7 9.43 14.57 -2.46
N TYR A 8 8.12 14.68 -2.75
CA TYR A 8 7.52 13.99 -3.89
C TYR A 8 7.48 14.84 -5.16
N CYS A 9 7.11 16.10 -5.07
CA CYS A 9 6.98 16.99 -6.24
C CYS A 9 8.09 18.03 -6.35
N GLY A 10 8.99 18.13 -5.38
CA GLY A 10 10.13 19.06 -5.41
C GLY A 10 9.77 20.55 -5.20
N ALA A 11 8.49 20.88 -5.02
CA ALA A 11 8.11 22.28 -4.79
C ALA A 11 8.53 22.76 -3.39
N SER A 12 8.83 24.03 -3.25
CA SER A 12 9.11 24.69 -1.97
C SER A 12 7.83 24.80 -1.12
N ASN A 13 8.02 25.03 0.18
CA ASN A 13 6.94 25.24 1.15
C ASN A 13 5.98 24.04 1.28
N PRO A 14 6.35 22.99 2.04
CA PRO A 14 5.46 21.90 2.32
C PRO A 14 4.22 22.40 3.06
N THR A 15 3.04 21.97 2.59
CA THR A 15 1.75 22.36 3.17
C THR A 15 1.11 21.21 3.95
N ASP A 16 1.72 20.03 3.91
CA ASP A 16 1.24 18.82 4.57
C ASP A 16 2.39 17.90 4.95
N ARG A 17 2.11 16.85 5.68
CA ARG A 17 3.05 15.79 6.06
C ARG A 17 2.47 14.43 5.70
N ASP A 18 3.28 13.62 5.05
CA ASP A 18 2.92 12.25 4.74
C ASP A 18 3.58 11.27 5.73
N HIS A 19 2.90 10.17 6.04
CA HIS A 19 3.42 9.12 6.91
C HIS A 19 4.14 8.05 6.09
N VAL A 20 5.34 7.70 6.53
CA VAL A 20 6.17 6.70 5.85
C VAL A 20 6.69 5.67 6.86
N PRO A 21 6.27 4.39 6.80
CA PRO A 21 5.22 3.84 5.93
C PRO A 21 3.82 4.40 6.18
N PRO A 22 2.88 4.24 5.23
CA PRO A 22 1.50 4.71 5.38
C PRO A 22 0.80 4.12 6.61
N LEU A 23 0.06 4.96 7.34
CA LEU A 23 -0.62 4.52 8.58
C LEU A 23 -1.65 3.42 8.37
N CYS A 24 -2.23 3.31 7.19
CA CYS A 24 -3.21 2.27 6.87
C CYS A 24 -2.62 0.86 6.87
N LEU A 25 -1.30 0.71 6.78
CA LEU A 25 -0.59 -0.57 6.85
C LEU A 25 -0.33 -1.06 8.28
N PHE A 26 -0.65 -0.26 9.29
CA PHE A 26 -0.48 -0.65 10.68
C PHE A 26 -1.82 -1.01 11.32
N PRO A 27 -1.90 -2.05 12.16
CA PRO A 27 -3.11 -2.35 12.93
C PRO A 27 -3.49 -1.18 13.84
N THR A 28 -2.52 -0.62 14.53
CA THR A 28 -2.66 0.58 15.36
C THR A 28 -1.60 1.62 14.97
N ARG A 29 -1.89 2.90 15.19
CA ARG A 29 -0.93 3.96 14.86
C ARG A 29 0.35 3.81 15.68
N PRO A 30 1.54 3.70 15.02
CA PRO A 30 2.81 3.67 15.74
C PRO A 30 3.04 4.98 16.50
N LYS A 31 3.64 4.89 17.70
CA LYS A 31 3.99 6.08 18.49
C LYS A 31 5.05 6.94 17.79
N ASP A 32 5.99 6.26 17.12
CA ASP A 32 7.12 6.88 16.44
C ASP A 32 6.94 6.89 14.92
N ALA A 33 5.71 7.21 14.46
CA ALA A 33 5.41 7.25 13.04
C ALA A 33 6.27 8.32 12.33
N ILE A 34 7.08 7.88 11.36
CA ILE A 34 7.89 8.77 10.53
C ILE A 34 6.97 9.64 9.68
N THR A 35 7.27 10.93 9.59
CA THR A 35 6.57 11.85 8.70
C THR A 35 7.56 12.65 7.87
N VAL A 36 7.17 12.92 6.63
CA VAL A 36 7.99 13.64 5.64
C VAL A 36 7.25 14.84 5.06
N PRO A 37 7.97 15.89 4.63
CA PRO A 37 7.36 17.07 4.02
C PRO A 37 6.65 16.71 2.70
N SER A 38 5.37 17.03 2.61
CA SER A 38 4.54 16.76 1.43
C SER A 38 3.66 17.96 1.08
N CYS A 39 2.79 17.80 0.12
CA CYS A 39 1.68 18.70 -0.12
C CYS A 39 0.36 17.90 -0.17
N ARG A 40 -0.73 18.62 0.03
CA ARG A 40 -2.06 18.02 0.09
C ARG A 40 -2.36 17.17 -1.15
N THR A 41 -2.07 17.67 -2.33
CA THR A 41 -2.32 16.96 -3.60
C THR A 41 -1.56 15.64 -3.69
N CYS A 42 -0.25 15.63 -3.34
CA CYS A 42 0.52 14.39 -3.30
C CYS A 42 -0.02 13.44 -2.24
N ASN A 43 -0.28 13.93 -1.03
CA ASN A 43 -0.75 13.13 0.08
C ASN A 43 -2.12 12.46 -0.23
N GLU A 44 -3.07 13.21 -0.78
CA GLU A 44 -4.38 12.68 -1.17
C GLU A 44 -4.29 11.66 -2.31
N SER A 45 -3.41 11.86 -3.30
CA SER A 45 -3.21 10.89 -4.38
C SER A 45 -2.61 9.59 -3.87
N HIS A 46 -1.63 9.68 -2.95
CA HIS A 46 -0.99 8.53 -2.34
C HIS A 46 -1.95 7.71 -1.47
N GLY A 47 -2.87 8.35 -0.78
CA GLY A 47 -3.82 7.66 0.09
C GLY A 47 -4.67 6.61 -0.61
N ARG A 48 -4.98 6.80 -1.89
CA ARG A 48 -5.69 5.81 -2.71
C ARG A 48 -4.83 4.59 -3.04
N ASP A 49 -3.58 4.82 -3.45
CA ASP A 49 -2.63 3.74 -3.72
C ASP A 49 -2.32 2.95 -2.44
N ASP A 50 -2.15 3.64 -1.31
CA ASP A 50 -1.89 3.02 0.00
C ASP A 50 -3.02 2.11 0.46
N GLU A 51 -4.26 2.56 0.31
CA GLU A 51 -5.43 1.76 0.67
C GLU A 51 -5.57 0.53 -0.23
N ARG A 52 -5.31 0.69 -1.53
CA ARG A 52 -5.35 -0.41 -2.48
C ARG A 52 -4.26 -1.44 -2.19
N VAL A 53 -3.03 -1.02 -1.96
CA VAL A 53 -1.93 -1.92 -1.57
C VAL A 53 -2.25 -2.65 -0.26
N ARG A 54 -2.81 -1.96 0.75
CA ARG A 54 -3.29 -2.61 1.97
C ARG A 54 -4.34 -3.69 1.65
N ASN A 55 -5.33 -3.38 0.84
CA ASN A 55 -6.39 -4.32 0.48
C ASN A 55 -5.83 -5.56 -0.23
N LEU A 56 -4.90 -5.37 -1.16
CA LEU A 56 -4.19 -6.46 -1.83
C LEU A 56 -3.42 -7.31 -0.84
N LEU A 57 -2.55 -6.72 -0.02
CA LEU A 57 -1.72 -7.42 0.95
C LEU A 57 -2.55 -8.22 1.97
N THR A 58 -3.68 -7.68 2.42
CA THR A 58 -4.57 -8.35 3.37
C THR A 58 -5.45 -9.43 2.74
N SER A 59 -5.46 -9.51 1.41
CA SER A 59 -6.22 -10.53 0.66
C SER A 59 -5.36 -11.68 0.14
N LEU A 60 -4.03 -11.59 0.27
CA LEU A 60 -3.11 -12.65 -0.12
C LEU A 60 -3.18 -13.84 0.84
N ALA A 61 -3.29 -15.06 0.31
CA ALA A 61 -3.26 -16.27 1.12
C ALA A 61 -1.95 -16.44 1.90
N SER A 62 -0.82 -15.99 1.32
CA SER A 62 0.51 -16.06 1.94
C SER A 62 0.65 -15.16 3.18
N THR A 63 -0.16 -14.13 3.31
CA THR A 63 -0.12 -13.19 4.44
C THR A 63 -1.23 -13.45 5.47
N ALA A 64 -2.19 -14.32 5.14
CA ALA A 64 -3.39 -14.55 5.95
C ALA A 64 -3.11 -15.01 7.39
N SER A 65 -1.97 -15.68 7.62
CA SER A 65 -1.55 -16.14 8.96
C SER A 65 -0.87 -15.06 9.80
N HIS A 66 -0.55 -13.90 9.22
CA HIS A 66 0.13 -12.83 9.96
C HIS A 66 -0.79 -12.21 11.01
N PRO A 67 -0.37 -12.09 12.29
CA PRO A 67 -1.23 -11.64 13.38
C PRO A 67 -1.90 -10.27 13.15
N ALA A 68 -1.17 -9.32 12.56
CA ALA A 68 -1.71 -8.00 12.24
C ALA A 68 -2.86 -8.06 11.20
N ILE A 69 -2.82 -9.05 10.30
CA ILE A 69 -3.84 -9.23 9.25
C ILE A 69 -5.05 -9.96 9.81
N GLN A 70 -4.84 -11.00 10.61
CA GLN A 70 -5.94 -11.73 11.26
C GLN A 70 -6.76 -10.85 12.22
N GLY A 71 -6.14 -9.81 12.75
CA GLY A 71 -6.78 -8.84 13.65
C GLY A 71 -7.33 -7.61 12.91
N GLU A 72 -6.76 -6.45 13.25
CA GLU A 72 -7.28 -5.13 12.85
C GLU A 72 -7.22 -4.84 11.35
N LEU A 73 -6.22 -5.33 10.62
CA LEU A 73 -6.05 -4.96 9.21
C LEU A 73 -7.13 -5.56 8.30
N SER A 74 -7.54 -6.81 8.52
CA SER A 74 -8.68 -7.38 7.79
C SER A 74 -9.96 -6.61 8.09
N GLY A 75 -10.21 -6.26 9.34
CA GLY A 75 -11.36 -5.43 9.70
C GLY A 75 -11.35 -4.05 9.05
N LYS A 76 -10.18 -3.41 8.92
CA LYS A 76 -10.04 -2.14 8.17
C LYS A 76 -10.36 -2.31 6.69
N ARG A 77 -9.85 -3.39 6.06
CA ARG A 77 -10.18 -3.74 4.68
C ARG A 77 -11.69 -3.89 4.50
N ASP A 78 -12.30 -4.74 5.30
CA ASP A 78 -13.71 -5.11 5.16
C ASP A 78 -14.62 -3.90 5.35
N ARG A 79 -14.35 -3.05 6.34
CA ARG A 79 -15.08 -1.78 6.51
C ARG A 79 -14.90 -0.82 5.31
N GLY A 80 -13.71 -0.77 4.72
CA GLY A 80 -13.43 0.04 3.54
C GLY A 80 -14.19 -0.44 2.31
N LEU A 81 -14.17 -1.74 2.05
CA LEU A 81 -14.85 -2.37 0.92
C LEU A 81 -16.38 -2.29 1.05
N ASN A 82 -16.91 -2.44 2.27
CA ASN A 82 -18.35 -2.31 2.51
C ASN A 82 -18.90 -0.89 2.33
N ARG A 83 -18.06 0.14 2.51
CA ARG A 83 -18.45 1.53 2.28
C ARG A 83 -18.36 1.97 0.83
N ASP A 84 -17.53 1.33 0.05
CA ASP A 84 -17.21 1.74 -1.31
C ASP A 84 -17.19 0.52 -2.24
N LEU A 85 -18.31 0.32 -2.92
CA LEU A 85 -18.49 -0.80 -3.84
C LEU A 85 -17.48 -0.78 -5.00
N THR A 86 -17.08 0.42 -5.46
CA THR A 86 -16.07 0.54 -6.52
C THR A 86 -14.73 -0.07 -6.09
N LYS A 87 -14.33 0.12 -4.83
CA LYS A 87 -13.12 -0.51 -4.29
C LYS A 87 -13.26 -2.02 -4.20
N CYS A 88 -14.45 -2.50 -3.85
CA CYS A 88 -14.75 -3.92 -3.82
C CYS A 88 -14.66 -4.53 -5.23
N GLU A 89 -15.27 -3.91 -6.23
CA GLU A 89 -15.20 -4.32 -7.63
C GLU A 89 -13.76 -4.36 -8.13
N LEU A 90 -12.97 -3.32 -7.90
CA LEU A 90 -11.55 -3.28 -8.28
C LEU A 90 -10.71 -4.41 -7.64
N LEU A 91 -11.02 -4.77 -6.39
CA LEU A 91 -10.34 -5.89 -5.74
C LEU A 91 -10.77 -7.22 -6.37
N LEU A 92 -12.06 -7.41 -6.64
CA LEU A 92 -12.58 -8.62 -7.27
C LEU A 92 -12.05 -8.80 -8.70
N ASP A 93 -11.97 -7.73 -9.47
CA ASP A 93 -11.40 -7.73 -10.82
C ASP A 93 -9.90 -8.08 -10.84
N SER A 94 -9.21 -7.87 -9.72
CA SER A 94 -7.81 -8.27 -9.55
C SER A 94 -7.66 -9.78 -9.27
N ILE A 95 -8.74 -10.53 -9.05
CA ILE A 95 -8.70 -11.97 -8.80
C ILE A 95 -8.82 -12.71 -10.13
N VAL A 96 -7.75 -13.37 -10.55
CA VAL A 96 -7.69 -14.12 -11.80
C VAL A 96 -7.43 -15.59 -11.55
N PRO A 97 -8.05 -16.51 -12.32
CA PRO A 97 -7.74 -17.92 -12.20
C PRO A 97 -6.39 -18.23 -12.89
N VAL A 98 -5.46 -18.83 -12.15
CA VAL A 98 -4.19 -19.30 -12.69
C VAL A 98 -4.09 -20.81 -12.65
N GLU A 99 -3.47 -21.41 -13.66
CA GLU A 99 -3.15 -22.84 -13.65
C GLU A 99 -1.94 -23.09 -12.74
N VAL A 100 -2.10 -24.05 -11.86
CA VAL A 100 -1.01 -24.48 -10.97
C VAL A 100 -0.45 -25.79 -11.52
N ARG A 101 0.88 -25.84 -11.68
CA ARG A 101 1.63 -27.01 -12.11
C ARG A 101 2.81 -27.25 -11.18
N THR A 102 3.22 -28.50 -11.02
CA THR A 102 4.47 -28.84 -10.35
C THR A 102 5.66 -28.41 -11.21
N ALA A 103 6.88 -28.41 -10.64
CA ALA A 103 8.11 -28.19 -11.40
C ALA A 103 8.30 -29.21 -12.53
N ALA A 104 7.75 -30.43 -12.40
CA ALA A 104 7.75 -31.47 -13.42
C ALA A 104 6.61 -31.33 -14.45
N GLY A 105 5.81 -30.25 -14.37
CA GLY A 105 4.73 -29.96 -15.33
C GLY A 105 3.38 -30.60 -15.03
N LEU A 106 3.23 -31.37 -13.95
CA LEU A 106 1.95 -31.98 -13.58
C LEU A 106 0.93 -30.90 -13.23
N TYR A 107 -0.23 -30.96 -13.88
CA TYR A 107 -1.35 -30.04 -13.64
C TYR A 107 -2.04 -30.34 -12.30
N LEU A 108 -2.15 -29.34 -11.45
CA LEU A 108 -2.75 -29.40 -10.11
C LEU A 108 -4.11 -28.68 -10.01
N GLY A 109 -4.62 -28.19 -11.14
CA GLY A 109 -5.89 -27.44 -11.18
C GLY A 109 -5.71 -25.94 -11.30
N ARG A 110 -6.81 -25.20 -11.13
CA ARG A 110 -6.82 -23.73 -11.11
C ARG A 110 -6.95 -23.21 -9.68
N ARG A 111 -6.28 -22.12 -9.42
CA ARG A 111 -6.34 -21.40 -8.13
C ARG A 111 -6.57 -19.92 -8.40
N PRO A 112 -7.32 -19.23 -7.50
CA PRO A 112 -7.38 -17.77 -7.56
C PRO A 112 -6.01 -17.17 -7.24
N ALA A 113 -5.60 -16.19 -8.02
CA ALA A 113 -4.40 -15.38 -7.80
C ALA A 113 -4.78 -13.90 -7.91
N LEU A 114 -3.99 -13.04 -7.27
CA LEU A 114 -4.16 -11.60 -7.45
C LEU A 114 -3.28 -11.14 -8.61
N ASP A 115 -3.89 -10.51 -9.58
CA ASP A 115 -3.19 -9.78 -10.63
C ASP A 115 -2.77 -8.41 -10.06
N LEU A 116 -1.46 -8.23 -9.94
CA LEU A 116 -0.89 -7.02 -9.34
C LEU A 116 -0.51 -6.03 -10.44
N ASP A 117 -1.07 -4.84 -10.37
CA ASP A 117 -0.64 -3.73 -11.24
C ASP A 117 0.79 -3.30 -10.88
N GLN A 118 1.76 -3.75 -11.67
CA GLN A 118 3.18 -3.46 -11.44
C GLN A 118 3.48 -1.94 -11.37
N PRO A 119 2.97 -1.09 -12.27
CA PRO A 119 3.12 0.36 -12.17
C PRO A 119 2.62 0.96 -10.86
N GLU A 120 1.51 0.45 -10.31
CA GLU A 120 0.98 0.89 -9.02
C GLU A 120 1.92 0.52 -7.87
N LEU A 121 2.41 -0.71 -7.85
CA LEU A 121 3.39 -1.17 -6.86
C LEU A 121 4.70 -0.37 -6.96
N ASP A 122 5.18 -0.11 -8.17
CA ASP A 122 6.40 0.67 -8.39
C ASP A 122 6.24 2.10 -7.86
N ARG A 123 5.09 2.75 -8.08
CA ARG A 123 4.80 4.07 -7.48
C ARG A 123 4.81 4.02 -5.97
N PHE A 124 4.14 3.03 -5.38
CA PHE A 124 4.06 2.84 -3.94
C PHE A 124 5.46 2.64 -3.33
N PHE A 125 6.24 1.69 -3.84
CA PHE A 125 7.58 1.39 -3.31
C PHE A 125 8.58 2.50 -3.56
N SER A 126 8.53 3.19 -4.72
CA SER A 126 9.37 4.35 -5.01
C SER A 126 9.12 5.48 -4.02
N ARG A 127 7.86 5.75 -3.71
CA ARG A 127 7.47 6.75 -2.71
C ARG A 127 7.94 6.37 -1.31
N LEU A 128 7.70 5.12 -0.90
CA LEU A 128 8.14 4.57 0.38
C LEU A 128 9.66 4.71 0.55
N THR A 129 10.43 4.27 -0.45
CA THR A 129 11.89 4.37 -0.45
C THR A 129 12.37 5.82 -0.36
N ARG A 130 11.76 6.73 -1.14
CA ARG A 130 12.12 8.16 -1.12
C ARG A 130 11.85 8.78 0.25
N GLY A 131 10.74 8.44 0.88
CA GLY A 131 10.40 8.93 2.21
C GLY A 131 11.35 8.42 3.30
N LEU A 132 11.68 7.13 3.28
CA LEU A 132 12.64 6.53 4.21
C LEU A 132 14.05 7.12 4.04
N LEU A 133 14.52 7.24 2.79
CA LEU A 133 15.81 7.86 2.51
C LEU A 133 15.87 9.30 3.03
N TRP A 134 14.83 10.09 2.78
CA TRP A 134 14.78 11.47 3.29
C TRP A 134 14.85 11.51 4.81
N HIS A 135 14.18 10.59 5.50
CA HIS A 135 14.21 10.51 6.96
C HIS A 135 15.60 10.18 7.49
N GLU A 136 16.28 9.20 6.87
CA GLU A 136 17.60 8.75 7.30
C GLU A 136 18.71 9.76 6.99
N ILE A 137 18.67 10.37 5.79
CA ILE A 137 19.77 11.24 5.33
C ILE A 137 19.53 12.69 5.76
N LYS A 138 18.27 13.06 6.12
CA LYS A 138 17.86 14.44 6.49
C LYS A 138 18.33 15.50 5.48
N VAL A 139 18.23 15.18 4.18
CA VAL A 139 18.60 16.07 3.09
C VAL A 139 17.51 17.09 2.82
#